data_29c18311847ccf60f90af9ec01bad559
#
_entry.id   29c18311847ccf60f90af9ec01bad559
#
_cell.length_a   1.000
_cell.length_b   1.000
_cell.length_c   1.000
_cell.angle_alpha   90.00
_cell.angle_beta   90.00
_cell.angle_gamma   90.00
#
_symmetry.space_group_name_H-M   'P 1'
#
loop_
_entity.id
_entity.type
_entity.pdbx_description
1 polymer ?
#
loop_
_entity_poly.entity_id
_entity_poly.type
_entity_poly.pdbx_seq_one_letter_code
_entity_poly.pdbx_strand_id
1 'polypeptide(L)'
;MSSPKPAHQRILLKLSGEALMGEDAFGINRATIVRIVEEVAEVTRLGVEVAVVIGGGNIFRGVAGGSVGMDRATADYMGMLATVMNALALADTMNKAGLTARVMSAIGIEQVVEPYVRPKALQYLEEGKVVIFAAGTGNPFFTTDTAAALRGAEIGAEVVLKATKVDGVYTADPHKDPTATRYSTISFDEAIGRNLGIMDATAFALCRDQKLPIKVFSIVKNGALKRVVMGEDEGTLVHA
;
A
#
# COMPACT_ATOMS: atom_id res chain seq x y z
N MET A 1 20.78 -18.99 -19.64
CA MET A 1 20.97 -18.11 -18.47
C MET A 1 19.64 -18.05 -17.74
N SER A 2 19.58 -18.46 -16.46
CA SER A 2 18.34 -18.36 -15.68
C SER A 2 18.00 -16.88 -15.50
N SER A 3 16.76 -16.51 -15.78
CA SER A 3 16.29 -15.15 -15.51
C SER A 3 16.53 -14.82 -14.01
N PRO A 4 16.94 -13.59 -13.67
CA PRO A 4 17.15 -13.23 -12.29
C PRO A 4 15.85 -13.44 -11.50
N LYS A 5 15.95 -14.07 -10.32
CA LYS A 5 14.79 -14.34 -9.46
C LYS A 5 14.44 -13.06 -8.66
N PRO A 6 13.13 -12.81 -8.41
CA PRO A 6 12.71 -11.75 -7.49
C PRO A 6 13.35 -11.93 -6.11
N ALA A 7 13.67 -10.83 -5.44
CA ALA A 7 14.19 -10.81 -4.08
C ALA A 7 13.10 -11.16 -3.04
N HIS A 8 11.84 -10.99 -3.39
CA HIS A 8 10.68 -11.29 -2.56
C HIS A 8 9.66 -12.11 -3.32
N GLN A 9 9.10 -13.14 -2.69
CA GLN A 9 8.08 -14.00 -3.28
C GLN A 9 6.66 -13.51 -2.97
N ARG A 10 6.43 -12.96 -1.77
CA ARG A 10 5.14 -12.40 -1.36
C ARG A 10 5.32 -11.00 -0.82
N ILE A 11 4.63 -10.04 -1.41
CA ILE A 11 4.70 -8.63 -1.04
C ILE A 11 3.32 -8.08 -0.67
N LEU A 12 3.31 -7.07 0.20
CA LEU A 12 2.13 -6.23 0.40
C LEU A 12 2.44 -4.83 -0.13
N LEU A 13 1.74 -4.42 -1.17
CA LEU A 13 1.83 -3.08 -1.75
C LEU A 13 0.81 -2.15 -1.08
N LYS A 14 1.27 -1.13 -0.37
CA LYS A 14 0.41 -0.08 0.18
C LYS A 14 0.39 1.13 -0.73
N LEU A 15 -0.78 1.46 -1.24
CA LEU A 15 -1.06 2.64 -2.06
C LEU A 15 -1.88 3.65 -1.26
N SER A 16 -1.52 4.94 -1.32
CA SER A 16 -2.44 6.00 -0.86
C SER A 16 -3.57 6.19 -1.87
N GLY A 17 -4.75 6.60 -1.41
CA GLY A 17 -5.84 6.96 -2.34
C GLY A 17 -5.40 8.06 -3.31
N GLU A 18 -4.59 9.00 -2.86
CA GLU A 18 -4.03 10.07 -3.69
C GLU A 18 -3.16 9.57 -4.85
N ALA A 19 -2.61 8.36 -4.75
CA ALA A 19 -1.87 7.76 -5.86
C ALA A 19 -2.77 7.47 -7.08
N LEU A 20 -4.10 7.38 -6.88
CA LEU A 20 -5.07 7.17 -7.96
C LEU A 20 -5.57 8.46 -8.60
N MET A 21 -5.26 9.63 -8.04
CA MET A 21 -5.76 10.92 -8.55
C MET A 21 -5.00 11.39 -9.80
N GLY A 22 -3.74 11.02 -9.97
CA GLY A 22 -2.87 11.65 -10.96
C GLY A 22 -2.74 13.15 -10.69
N GLU A 23 -3.05 13.97 -11.70
CA GLU A 23 -3.07 15.43 -11.61
C GLU A 23 -4.43 15.99 -11.16
N ASP A 24 -5.44 15.13 -11.00
CA ASP A 24 -6.79 15.57 -10.62
C ASP A 24 -6.81 15.94 -9.11
N ALA A 25 -7.74 16.83 -8.74
CA ALA A 25 -7.88 17.32 -7.38
C ALA A 25 -8.54 16.29 -6.43
N PHE A 26 -9.33 15.36 -6.99
CA PHE A 26 -10.01 14.28 -6.27
C PHE A 26 -10.42 13.15 -7.22
N GLY A 27 -10.86 12.03 -6.64
CA GLY A 27 -11.42 10.92 -7.41
C GLY A 27 -10.35 9.97 -7.98
N ILE A 28 -10.68 9.27 -9.05
CA ILE A 28 -9.85 8.25 -9.67
C ILE A 28 -9.55 8.64 -11.12
N ASN A 29 -8.28 8.88 -11.42
CA ASN A 29 -7.83 9.14 -12.77
C ASN A 29 -7.58 7.83 -13.51
N ARG A 30 -8.25 7.64 -14.67
CA ARG A 30 -8.19 6.40 -15.43
C ARG A 30 -6.79 6.07 -15.95
N ALA A 31 -6.05 7.03 -16.44
CA ALA A 31 -4.71 6.80 -16.97
C ALA A 31 -3.75 6.38 -15.85
N THR A 32 -3.88 7.02 -14.68
CA THR A 32 -3.07 6.71 -13.51
C THR A 32 -3.33 5.30 -12.98
N ILE A 33 -4.60 4.88 -12.87
CA ILE A 33 -4.91 3.53 -12.38
C ILE A 33 -4.43 2.45 -13.36
N VAL A 34 -4.53 2.67 -14.67
CA VAL A 34 -4.01 1.76 -15.70
C VAL A 34 -2.50 1.62 -15.56
N ARG A 35 -1.74 2.69 -15.42
CA ARG A 35 -0.30 2.66 -15.22
C ARG A 35 0.11 1.89 -13.96
N ILE A 36 -0.59 2.10 -12.84
CA ILE A 36 -0.33 1.35 -11.60
C ILE A 36 -0.61 -0.15 -11.81
N VAL A 37 -1.69 -0.50 -12.51
CA VAL A 37 -2.04 -1.88 -12.82
C VAL A 37 -0.98 -2.54 -13.72
N GLU A 38 -0.41 -1.81 -14.68
CA GLU A 38 0.69 -2.31 -15.53
C GLU A 38 1.93 -2.64 -14.69
N GLU A 39 2.31 -1.79 -13.73
CA GLU A 39 3.42 -2.05 -12.78
C GLU A 39 3.16 -3.33 -11.95
N VAL A 40 1.94 -3.51 -11.44
CA VAL A 40 1.55 -4.73 -10.71
C VAL A 40 1.58 -5.94 -11.62
N ALA A 41 1.09 -5.82 -12.86
CA ALA A 41 1.09 -6.92 -13.83
C ALA A 41 2.51 -7.38 -14.20
N GLU A 42 3.47 -6.46 -14.29
CA GLU A 42 4.87 -6.85 -14.50
C GLU A 42 5.42 -7.71 -13.37
N VAL A 43 5.09 -7.35 -12.12
CA VAL A 43 5.56 -8.06 -10.93
C VAL A 43 4.89 -9.44 -10.79
N THR A 44 3.59 -9.53 -11.04
CA THR A 44 2.88 -10.83 -10.99
C THR A 44 3.38 -11.80 -12.07
N ARG A 45 3.75 -11.31 -13.27
CA ARG A 45 4.37 -12.16 -14.32
C ARG A 45 5.73 -12.72 -13.92
N LEU A 46 6.42 -12.14 -12.95
CA LEU A 46 7.64 -12.69 -12.37
C LEU A 46 7.37 -13.81 -11.35
N GLY A 47 6.11 -14.15 -11.09
CA GLY A 47 5.71 -15.17 -10.12
C GLY A 47 5.63 -14.64 -8.68
N VAL A 48 5.60 -13.32 -8.47
CA VAL A 48 5.46 -12.72 -7.14
C VAL A 48 3.99 -12.66 -6.75
N GLU A 49 3.67 -13.11 -5.55
CA GLU A 49 2.34 -12.98 -4.95
C GLU A 49 2.14 -11.56 -4.43
N VAL A 50 1.13 -10.87 -4.96
CA VAL A 50 0.87 -9.46 -4.67
C VAL A 50 -0.43 -9.27 -3.91
N ALA A 51 -0.32 -8.75 -2.68
CA ALA A 51 -1.44 -8.19 -1.94
C ALA A 51 -1.37 -6.65 -1.99
N VAL A 52 -2.52 -5.99 -2.00
CA VAL A 52 -2.63 -4.53 -2.07
C VAL A 52 -3.49 -4.03 -0.92
N VAL A 53 -3.05 -2.99 -0.22
CA VAL A 53 -3.87 -2.15 0.65
C VAL A 53 -3.96 -0.77 0.03
N ILE A 54 -5.18 -0.26 -0.16
CA ILE A 54 -5.45 1.04 -0.77
C ILE A 54 -6.08 2.02 0.21
N GLY A 55 -5.61 3.27 0.23
CA GLY A 55 -6.23 4.36 0.97
C GLY A 55 -7.47 4.93 0.29
N GLY A 56 -8.21 5.80 1.01
CA GLY A 56 -9.45 6.44 0.53
C GLY A 56 -9.37 7.96 0.40
N GLY A 57 -8.21 8.56 0.65
CA GLY A 57 -8.04 10.01 0.75
C GLY A 57 -8.31 10.84 -0.51
N ASN A 58 -8.38 10.19 -1.67
CA ASN A 58 -8.80 10.81 -2.93
C ASN A 58 -10.32 10.99 -3.05
N ILE A 59 -11.10 10.26 -2.27
CA ILE A 59 -12.57 10.29 -2.28
C ILE A 59 -13.08 10.98 -1.02
N PHE A 60 -12.57 10.62 0.16
CA PHE A 60 -12.97 11.19 1.43
C PHE A 60 -11.78 11.35 2.39
N ARG A 61 -11.62 12.53 2.96
CA ARG A 61 -10.60 12.85 3.99
C ARG A 61 -11.29 13.20 5.30
N GLY A 62 -11.37 12.23 6.21
CA GLY A 62 -12.02 12.41 7.52
C GLY A 62 -11.37 13.46 8.43
N VAL A 63 -10.07 13.70 8.29
CA VAL A 63 -9.29 14.60 9.17
C VAL A 63 -9.11 16.01 8.59
N ALA A 64 -9.28 16.19 7.28
CA ALA A 64 -9.04 17.47 6.60
C ALA A 64 -10.32 18.01 5.94
N GLY A 65 -11.02 18.90 6.61
CA GLY A 65 -12.05 19.76 6.00
C GLY A 65 -13.41 19.12 5.68
N GLY A 66 -13.47 17.82 5.45
CA GLY A 66 -14.73 17.11 5.14
C GLY A 66 -15.48 16.63 6.38
N SER A 67 -14.83 16.63 7.55
CA SER A 67 -15.36 16.10 8.80
C SER A 67 -15.58 17.15 9.88
N VAL A 68 -15.58 18.44 9.53
CA VAL A 68 -15.82 19.52 10.51
C VAL A 68 -17.19 19.33 11.15
N GLY A 69 -17.21 19.06 12.45
CA GLY A 69 -18.43 18.78 13.20
C GLY A 69 -18.94 17.34 13.13
N MET A 70 -18.25 16.43 12.43
CA MET A 70 -18.60 15.02 12.31
C MET A 70 -17.90 14.19 13.42
N ASP A 71 -18.59 13.18 13.93
CA ASP A 71 -17.97 12.20 14.83
C ASP A 71 -16.80 11.48 14.13
N ARG A 72 -15.70 11.29 14.85
CA ARG A 72 -14.47 10.69 14.31
C ARG A 72 -14.70 9.26 13.79
N ALA A 73 -15.43 8.43 14.54
CA ALA A 73 -15.68 7.06 14.12
C ALA A 73 -16.53 7.01 12.84
N THR A 74 -17.54 7.88 12.73
CA THR A 74 -18.36 8.04 11.52
C THR A 74 -17.50 8.45 10.31
N ALA A 75 -16.62 9.44 10.49
CA ALA A 75 -15.71 9.88 9.43
C ALA A 75 -14.74 8.76 9.00
N ASP A 76 -14.24 7.96 9.94
CA ASP A 76 -13.36 6.83 9.65
C ASP A 76 -14.10 5.73 8.87
N TYR A 77 -15.38 5.43 9.19
CA TYR A 77 -16.20 4.52 8.39
C TYR A 77 -16.43 5.04 6.96
N MET A 78 -16.65 6.32 6.76
CA MET A 78 -16.74 6.91 5.42
C MET A 78 -15.40 6.75 4.67
N GLY A 79 -14.28 6.92 5.34
CA GLY A 79 -12.95 6.64 4.80
C GLY A 79 -12.77 5.17 4.41
N MET A 80 -13.27 4.24 5.23
CA MET A 80 -13.26 2.80 4.92
C MET A 80 -14.08 2.50 3.65
N LEU A 81 -15.28 3.07 3.52
CA LEU A 81 -16.10 2.93 2.30
C LEU A 81 -15.41 3.52 1.08
N ALA A 82 -14.71 4.65 1.22
CA ALA A 82 -13.92 5.23 0.16
C ALA A 82 -12.81 4.27 -0.34
N THR A 83 -12.17 3.53 0.58
CA THR A 83 -11.18 2.50 0.18
C THR A 83 -11.83 1.35 -0.60
N VAL A 84 -13.08 0.99 -0.29
CA VAL A 84 -13.82 -0.04 -1.03
C VAL A 84 -14.07 0.41 -2.47
N MET A 85 -14.45 1.67 -2.69
CA MET A 85 -14.61 2.23 -4.04
C MET A 85 -13.31 2.15 -4.84
N ASN A 86 -12.19 2.53 -4.23
CA ASN A 86 -10.86 2.44 -4.86
C ASN A 86 -10.47 0.99 -5.17
N ALA A 87 -10.72 0.07 -4.24
CA ALA A 87 -10.42 -1.35 -4.41
C ALA A 87 -11.20 -1.97 -5.57
N LEU A 88 -12.49 -1.63 -5.72
CA LEU A 88 -13.32 -2.05 -6.84
C LEU A 88 -12.79 -1.54 -8.18
N ALA A 89 -12.39 -0.26 -8.24
CA ALA A 89 -11.82 0.34 -9.45
C ALA A 89 -10.48 -0.32 -9.84
N LEU A 90 -9.63 -0.61 -8.85
CA LEU A 90 -8.38 -1.34 -9.08
C LEU A 90 -8.65 -2.75 -9.60
N ALA A 91 -9.54 -3.50 -8.94
CA ALA A 91 -9.88 -4.87 -9.33
C ALA A 91 -10.47 -4.94 -10.74
N ASP A 92 -11.40 -4.05 -11.08
CA ASP A 92 -11.97 -3.96 -12.43
C ASP A 92 -10.89 -3.71 -13.49
N THR A 93 -9.99 -2.74 -13.21
CA THR A 93 -8.89 -2.42 -14.12
C THR A 93 -7.90 -3.59 -14.26
N MET A 94 -7.55 -4.26 -13.15
CA MET A 94 -6.68 -5.44 -13.15
C MET A 94 -7.30 -6.60 -13.95
N ASN A 95 -8.58 -6.89 -13.71
CA ASN A 95 -9.28 -7.96 -14.43
C ASN A 95 -9.36 -7.68 -15.94
N LYS A 96 -9.57 -6.43 -16.34
CA LYS A 96 -9.53 -6.00 -17.76
C LYS A 96 -8.13 -6.10 -18.37
N ALA A 97 -7.09 -5.97 -17.57
CA ALA A 97 -5.69 -6.13 -17.99
C ALA A 97 -5.22 -7.60 -17.98
N GLY A 98 -6.12 -8.56 -17.71
CA GLY A 98 -5.83 -10.00 -17.71
C GLY A 98 -5.24 -10.54 -16.40
N LEU A 99 -5.21 -9.72 -15.33
CA LEU A 99 -4.93 -10.20 -13.99
C LEU A 99 -6.21 -10.72 -13.34
N THR A 100 -6.10 -11.71 -12.46
CA THR A 100 -7.23 -12.10 -11.62
C THR A 100 -7.11 -11.39 -10.28
N ALA A 101 -7.95 -10.39 -10.03
CA ALA A 101 -7.98 -9.64 -8.78
C ALA A 101 -9.22 -9.99 -7.93
N ARG A 102 -9.04 -10.06 -6.62
CA ARG A 102 -10.09 -10.28 -5.61
C ARG A 102 -10.07 -9.17 -4.57
N VAL A 103 -11.22 -8.59 -4.28
CA VAL A 103 -11.38 -7.60 -3.23
C VAL A 103 -11.94 -8.27 -1.99
N MET A 104 -11.27 -8.07 -0.85
CA MET A 104 -11.71 -8.56 0.45
C MET A 104 -11.84 -7.40 1.42
N SER A 105 -13.00 -7.26 2.06
CA SER A 105 -13.31 -6.13 2.95
C SER A 105 -13.23 -6.54 4.42
N ALA A 106 -12.66 -5.65 5.24
CA ALA A 106 -12.64 -5.79 6.69
C ALA A 106 -13.99 -5.48 7.37
N ILE A 107 -14.92 -4.82 6.66
CA ILE A 107 -16.30 -4.62 7.11
C ILE A 107 -17.25 -5.42 6.20
N GLY A 108 -18.37 -5.92 6.77
CA GLY A 108 -19.34 -6.73 6.05
C GLY A 108 -20.14 -5.91 5.02
N ILE A 109 -19.92 -6.17 3.75
CA ILE A 109 -20.66 -5.64 2.58
C ILE A 109 -20.72 -6.70 1.47
N GLU A 110 -21.15 -7.89 1.84
CA GLU A 110 -21.05 -9.12 1.05
C GLU A 110 -21.72 -9.04 -0.32
N GLN A 111 -22.71 -8.14 -0.49
CA GLN A 111 -23.34 -7.89 -1.80
C GLN A 111 -22.38 -7.25 -2.82
N VAL A 112 -21.28 -6.65 -2.36
CA VAL A 112 -20.38 -5.88 -3.19
C VAL A 112 -19.00 -6.51 -3.28
N VAL A 113 -18.43 -6.96 -2.14
CA VAL A 113 -17.09 -7.56 -2.03
C VAL A 113 -17.08 -8.69 -1.03
N GLU A 114 -16.10 -9.57 -1.14
CA GLU A 114 -15.93 -10.69 -0.22
C GLU A 114 -15.50 -10.21 1.19
N PRO A 115 -16.01 -10.84 2.27
CA PRO A 115 -15.48 -10.59 3.61
C PRO A 115 -14.03 -11.08 3.69
N TYR A 116 -13.21 -10.36 4.46
CA TYR A 116 -11.84 -10.79 4.70
C TYR A 116 -11.79 -12.05 5.57
N VAL A 117 -11.23 -13.11 5.02
CA VAL A 117 -10.95 -14.37 5.70
C VAL A 117 -9.51 -14.78 5.37
N ARG A 118 -8.61 -14.76 6.36
CA ARG A 118 -7.18 -14.99 6.18
C ARG A 118 -6.85 -16.25 5.36
N PRO A 119 -7.36 -17.45 5.66
CA PRO A 119 -7.09 -18.65 4.86
C PRO A 119 -7.45 -18.50 3.39
N LYS A 120 -8.55 -17.81 3.09
CA LYS A 120 -8.99 -17.57 1.72
C LYS A 120 -8.10 -16.56 0.99
N ALA A 121 -7.60 -15.55 1.69
CA ALA A 121 -6.63 -14.61 1.13
C ALA A 121 -5.33 -15.31 0.76
N LEU A 122 -4.81 -16.18 1.63
CA LEU A 122 -3.63 -17.01 1.36
C LEU A 122 -3.83 -17.91 0.15
N GLN A 123 -4.96 -18.61 0.08
CA GLN A 123 -5.32 -19.44 -1.07
C GLN A 123 -5.31 -18.64 -2.37
N TYR A 124 -5.89 -17.44 -2.39
CA TYR A 124 -5.91 -16.60 -3.59
C TYR A 124 -4.51 -16.16 -4.02
N LEU A 125 -3.63 -15.82 -3.08
CA LEU A 125 -2.25 -15.45 -3.37
C LEU A 125 -1.48 -16.65 -3.96
N GLU A 126 -1.60 -17.84 -3.37
CA GLU A 126 -1.00 -19.08 -3.84
C GLU A 126 -1.51 -19.49 -5.25
N GLU A 127 -2.76 -19.15 -5.58
CA GLU A 127 -3.33 -19.34 -6.92
C GLU A 127 -2.87 -18.26 -7.92
N GLY A 128 -1.97 -17.34 -7.54
CA GLY A 128 -1.47 -16.25 -8.38
C GLY A 128 -2.46 -15.11 -8.61
N LYS A 129 -3.49 -14.98 -7.77
CA LYS A 129 -4.45 -13.88 -7.81
C LYS A 129 -3.90 -12.69 -7.02
N VAL A 130 -4.20 -11.48 -7.47
CA VAL A 130 -3.95 -10.26 -6.68
C VAL A 130 -5.07 -10.10 -5.67
N VAL A 131 -4.73 -9.96 -4.39
CA VAL A 131 -5.70 -9.72 -3.32
C VAL A 131 -5.67 -8.25 -2.92
N ILE A 132 -6.80 -7.56 -2.99
CA ILE A 132 -6.93 -6.15 -2.61
C ILE A 132 -7.72 -6.08 -1.31
N PHE A 133 -7.07 -5.65 -0.24
CA PHE A 133 -7.69 -5.45 1.06
C PHE A 133 -8.33 -4.07 1.15
N ALA A 134 -9.62 -4.03 1.39
CA ALA A 134 -10.44 -2.84 1.52
C ALA A 134 -10.94 -2.65 2.96
N ALA A 135 -11.46 -1.48 3.26
CA ALA A 135 -11.97 -1.05 4.56
C ALA A 135 -10.92 -1.04 5.69
N GLY A 136 -9.65 -0.89 5.34
CA GLY A 136 -8.58 -0.74 6.32
C GLY A 136 -8.49 -1.90 7.30
N THR A 137 -8.48 -1.59 8.60
CA THR A 137 -8.54 -2.59 9.69
C THR A 137 -9.98 -3.04 10.01
N GLY A 138 -10.99 -2.36 9.48
CA GLY A 138 -12.40 -2.52 9.88
C GLY A 138 -12.78 -1.79 11.17
N ASN A 139 -11.82 -1.10 11.80
CA ASN A 139 -12.02 -0.39 13.05
C ASN A 139 -11.68 1.11 12.88
N PRO A 140 -12.50 2.01 13.46
CA PRO A 140 -12.16 3.42 13.57
C PRO A 140 -10.83 3.65 14.30
N PHE A 141 -10.27 4.85 14.16
CA PHE A 141 -9.03 5.33 14.80
C PHE A 141 -7.72 4.77 14.23
N PHE A 142 -7.78 3.83 13.29
CA PHE A 142 -6.60 3.28 12.60
C PHE A 142 -6.51 3.81 11.17
N THR A 143 -5.29 3.90 10.67
CA THR A 143 -5.05 4.31 9.29
C THR A 143 -4.89 3.10 8.36
N THR A 144 -4.77 3.37 7.06
CA THR A 144 -4.43 2.33 6.07
C THR A 144 -2.96 1.89 6.14
N ASP A 145 -2.07 2.67 6.80
CA ASP A 145 -0.71 2.21 7.11
C ASP A 145 -0.77 1.09 8.17
N THR A 146 -1.58 1.27 9.22
CA THR A 146 -1.85 0.20 10.21
C THR A 146 -2.46 -1.03 9.54
N ALA A 147 -3.41 -0.84 8.62
CA ALA A 147 -3.99 -1.96 7.87
C ALA A 147 -2.94 -2.69 7.03
N ALA A 148 -2.00 -1.97 6.39
CA ALA A 148 -0.92 -2.58 5.62
C ALA A 148 0.01 -3.42 6.48
N ALA A 149 0.40 -2.91 7.66
CA ALA A 149 1.20 -3.65 8.62
C ALA A 149 0.50 -4.93 9.10
N LEU A 150 -0.79 -4.82 9.48
CA LEU A 150 -1.60 -5.93 9.96
C LEU A 150 -1.78 -7.01 8.89
N ARG A 151 -2.25 -6.63 7.69
CA ARG A 151 -2.45 -7.59 6.59
C ARG A 151 -1.13 -8.19 6.12
N GLY A 152 -0.05 -7.39 6.06
CA GLY A 152 1.28 -7.90 5.75
C GLY A 152 1.73 -9.01 6.68
N ALA A 153 1.60 -8.80 8.00
CA ALA A 153 1.91 -9.82 9.00
C ALA A 153 0.99 -11.06 8.88
N GLU A 154 -0.33 -10.86 8.71
CA GLU A 154 -1.31 -11.95 8.62
C GLU A 154 -1.09 -12.86 7.42
N ILE A 155 -0.71 -12.32 6.27
CA ILE A 155 -0.46 -13.12 5.06
C ILE A 155 0.97 -13.61 4.93
N GLY A 156 1.85 -13.27 5.88
CA GLY A 156 3.27 -13.63 5.80
C GLY A 156 3.99 -12.94 4.65
N ALA A 157 3.69 -11.65 4.39
CA ALA A 157 4.44 -10.86 3.42
C ALA A 157 5.89 -10.70 3.87
N GLU A 158 6.82 -10.80 2.93
CA GLU A 158 8.26 -10.64 3.22
C GLU A 158 8.66 -9.16 3.37
N VAL A 159 7.84 -8.26 2.82
CA VAL A 159 8.05 -6.81 2.88
C VAL A 159 6.72 -6.06 2.66
N VAL A 160 6.57 -4.93 3.34
CA VAL A 160 5.53 -3.94 3.04
C VAL A 160 6.15 -2.88 2.12
N LEU A 161 5.64 -2.76 0.91
CA LEU A 161 6.06 -1.76 -0.06
C LEU A 161 5.18 -0.52 0.06
N LYS A 162 5.67 0.53 0.68
CA LYS A 162 4.97 1.81 0.80
C LYS A 162 5.24 2.66 -0.45
N ALA A 163 4.27 2.69 -1.34
CA ALA A 163 4.31 3.50 -2.54
C ALA A 163 3.90 4.95 -2.25
N THR A 164 4.77 5.90 -2.55
CA THR A 164 4.60 7.33 -2.28
C THR A 164 4.88 8.18 -3.52
N LYS A 165 4.75 9.51 -3.41
CA LYS A 165 5.20 10.43 -4.47
C LYS A 165 6.71 10.76 -4.37
N VAL A 166 7.32 10.54 -3.20
CA VAL A 166 8.77 10.70 -2.98
C VAL A 166 9.49 9.37 -3.09
N ASP A 167 10.75 9.40 -3.46
CA ASP A 167 11.51 8.19 -3.81
C ASP A 167 12.25 7.55 -2.62
N GLY A 168 11.87 7.88 -1.40
CA GLY A 168 12.41 7.25 -0.20
C GLY A 168 12.26 8.10 1.06
N VAL A 169 12.99 7.73 2.10
CA VAL A 169 13.08 8.45 3.38
C VAL A 169 14.32 9.32 3.35
N TYR A 170 14.17 10.56 3.77
CA TYR A 170 15.23 11.58 3.77
C TYR A 170 15.59 12.03 5.18
N THR A 171 16.78 12.60 5.33
CA THR A 171 17.28 13.21 6.58
C THR A 171 16.44 14.41 7.02
N ALA A 172 15.79 15.09 6.08
CA ALA A 172 14.85 16.20 6.25
C ALA A 172 13.88 16.22 5.06
N ASP A 173 12.88 17.09 5.06
CA ASP A 173 11.97 17.27 3.92
C ASP A 173 12.71 17.80 2.69
N PRO A 174 12.89 17.02 1.62
CA PRO A 174 13.68 17.44 0.46
C PRO A 174 13.07 18.61 -0.32
N HIS A 175 11.78 18.92 -0.11
CA HIS A 175 11.14 20.10 -0.69
C HIS A 175 11.47 21.39 0.05
N LYS A 176 11.90 21.29 1.31
CA LYS A 176 12.25 22.43 2.18
C LYS A 176 13.76 22.58 2.38
N ASP A 177 14.47 21.46 2.39
CA ASP A 177 15.90 21.41 2.60
C ASP A 177 16.59 20.73 1.41
N PRO A 178 17.24 21.51 0.53
CA PRO A 178 17.96 20.97 -0.64
C PRO A 178 19.21 20.16 -0.25
N THR A 179 19.65 20.19 1.02
CA THR A 179 20.77 19.39 1.53
C THR A 179 20.31 18.03 2.06
N ALA A 180 19.00 17.77 2.12
CA ALA A 180 18.45 16.52 2.57
C ALA A 180 18.95 15.34 1.70
N THR A 181 19.47 14.31 2.34
CA THR A 181 19.96 13.11 1.68
C THR A 181 19.04 11.94 1.93
N ARG A 182 18.81 11.10 0.90
CA ARG A 182 18.00 9.91 1.01
C ARG A 182 18.79 8.79 1.70
N TYR A 183 18.14 8.11 2.63
CA TYR A 183 18.65 6.86 3.18
C TYR A 183 18.48 5.72 2.16
N SER A 184 19.49 4.89 1.94
CA SER A 184 19.32 3.60 1.26
C SER A 184 18.70 2.58 2.19
N THR A 185 19.17 2.55 3.44
CA THR A 185 18.63 1.73 4.54
C THR A 185 18.60 2.53 5.83
N ILE A 186 17.69 2.19 6.73
CA ILE A 186 17.58 2.76 8.08
C ILE A 186 16.93 1.73 9.00
N SER A 187 17.37 1.65 10.27
CA SER A 187 16.73 0.78 11.24
C SER A 187 15.41 1.38 11.76
N PHE A 188 14.49 0.51 12.26
CA PHE A 188 13.28 0.98 12.92
C PHE A 188 13.60 1.91 14.09
N ASP A 189 14.59 1.56 14.92
CA ASP A 189 14.94 2.35 16.11
C ASP A 189 15.52 3.71 15.74
N GLU A 190 16.35 3.78 14.70
CA GLU A 190 16.89 5.04 14.21
C GLU A 190 15.78 5.93 13.62
N ALA A 191 14.86 5.36 12.85
CA ALA A 191 13.74 6.09 12.28
C ALA A 191 12.81 6.65 13.37
N ILE A 192 12.56 5.89 14.45
CA ILE A 192 11.81 6.36 15.63
C ILE A 192 12.59 7.47 16.34
N GLY A 193 13.86 7.25 16.64
CA GLY A 193 14.71 8.21 17.35
C GLY A 193 14.82 9.56 16.63
N ARG A 194 14.77 9.56 15.30
CA ARG A 194 14.79 10.76 14.44
C ARG A 194 13.39 11.30 14.14
N ASN A 195 12.33 10.66 14.65
CA ASN A 195 10.93 11.04 14.41
C ASN A 195 10.60 11.18 12.90
N LEU A 196 11.08 10.25 12.09
CA LEU A 196 10.82 10.24 10.65
C LEU A 196 9.39 9.74 10.38
N GLY A 197 8.58 10.56 9.71
CA GLY A 197 7.17 10.29 9.43
C GLY A 197 6.96 9.26 8.31
N ILE A 198 7.49 8.05 8.45
CA ILE A 198 7.40 7.00 7.43
C ILE A 198 6.01 6.40 7.37
N MET A 199 5.48 6.01 8.52
CA MET A 199 4.13 5.49 8.74
C MET A 199 3.58 6.06 10.05
N ASP A 200 2.29 5.83 10.36
CA ASP A 200 1.80 6.11 11.70
C ASP A 200 2.47 5.20 12.76
N ALA A 201 2.48 5.68 14.01
CA ALA A 201 3.21 5.00 15.09
C ALA A 201 2.75 3.55 15.32
N THR A 202 1.45 3.27 15.16
CA THR A 202 0.89 1.93 15.33
C THR A 202 1.38 0.97 14.24
N ALA A 203 1.32 1.40 12.98
CA ALA A 203 1.83 0.63 11.85
C ALA A 203 3.32 0.33 12.00
N PHE A 204 4.08 1.37 12.39
CA PHE A 204 5.53 1.27 12.53
C PHE A 204 5.94 0.31 13.66
N ALA A 205 5.28 0.42 14.83
CA ALA A 205 5.50 -0.49 15.95
C ALA A 205 5.16 -1.94 15.58
N LEU A 206 4.04 -2.17 14.89
CA LEU A 206 3.65 -3.52 14.46
C LEU A 206 4.67 -4.11 13.48
N CYS A 207 5.12 -3.36 12.47
CA CYS A 207 6.15 -3.82 11.54
C CYS A 207 7.46 -4.16 12.24
N ARG A 208 7.91 -3.32 13.19
CA ARG A 208 9.10 -3.59 14.00
C ARG A 208 8.97 -4.87 14.82
N ASP A 209 7.87 -5.02 15.56
CA ASP A 209 7.64 -6.17 16.46
C ASP A 209 7.50 -7.48 15.67
N GLN A 210 6.93 -7.45 14.47
CA GLN A 210 6.83 -8.60 13.57
C GLN A 210 8.08 -8.81 12.70
N LYS A 211 9.10 -7.93 12.82
CA LYS A 211 10.30 -7.93 11.97
C LYS A 211 9.95 -7.88 10.47
N LEU A 212 8.86 -7.20 10.14
CA LEU A 212 8.37 -7.04 8.78
C LEU A 212 8.98 -5.77 8.16
N PRO A 213 9.92 -5.89 7.21
CA PRO A 213 10.58 -4.72 6.63
C PRO A 213 9.59 -3.84 5.87
N ILE A 214 9.90 -2.54 5.80
CA ILE A 214 9.15 -1.58 5.00
C ILE A 214 10.09 -1.04 3.93
N LYS A 215 9.67 -1.07 2.66
CA LYS A 215 10.39 -0.41 1.57
C LYS A 215 9.58 0.78 1.08
N VAL A 216 10.13 1.99 1.26
CA VAL A 216 9.52 3.24 0.79
C VAL A 216 10.09 3.58 -0.57
N PHE A 217 9.23 3.77 -1.56
CA PHE A 217 9.65 4.07 -2.93
C PHE A 217 8.65 4.94 -3.68
N SER A 218 9.05 5.51 -4.83
CA SER A 218 8.16 6.34 -5.65
C SER A 218 7.38 5.51 -6.66
N ILE A 219 6.04 5.52 -6.56
CA ILE A 219 5.15 4.91 -7.57
C ILE A 219 5.02 5.77 -8.84
N VAL A 220 5.49 7.02 -8.80
CA VAL A 220 5.46 7.91 -9.97
C VAL A 220 6.58 7.57 -10.96
N LYS A 221 7.63 6.93 -10.48
CA LYS A 221 8.81 6.54 -11.26
C LYS A 221 8.53 5.22 -11.99
N ASN A 222 8.45 5.27 -13.31
CA ASN A 222 8.14 4.08 -14.13
C ASN A 222 9.09 2.92 -13.85
N GLY A 223 8.54 1.71 -13.68
CA GLY A 223 9.28 0.49 -13.40
C GLY A 223 9.86 0.40 -11.99
N ALA A 224 9.57 1.35 -11.09
CA ALA A 224 10.11 1.35 -9.74
C ALA A 224 9.64 0.14 -8.92
N LEU A 225 8.39 -0.27 -9.04
CA LEU A 225 7.88 -1.45 -8.34
C LEU A 225 8.66 -2.71 -8.73
N LYS A 226 8.92 -2.90 -10.03
CA LYS A 226 9.72 -4.02 -10.52
C LYS A 226 11.15 -3.99 -9.97
N ARG A 227 11.82 -2.82 -10.02
CA ARG A 227 13.19 -2.69 -9.48
C ARG A 227 13.25 -3.02 -7.99
N VAL A 228 12.27 -2.53 -7.20
CA VAL A 228 12.17 -2.87 -5.78
C VAL A 228 12.04 -4.38 -5.58
N VAL A 229 11.14 -5.04 -6.31
CA VAL A 229 10.89 -6.48 -6.19
C VAL A 229 12.10 -7.30 -6.64
N MET A 230 12.88 -6.79 -7.60
CA MET A 230 14.13 -7.43 -8.05
C MET A 230 15.31 -7.17 -7.12
N GLY A 231 15.13 -6.40 -6.05
CA GLY A 231 16.19 -6.10 -5.07
C GLY A 231 17.20 -5.04 -5.52
N GLU A 232 16.85 -4.25 -6.54
CA GLU A 232 17.69 -3.15 -7.00
C GLU A 232 17.71 -1.98 -5.98
N ASP A 233 18.70 -1.09 -6.11
CA ASP A 233 18.82 0.11 -5.24
C ASP A 233 17.76 1.16 -5.62
N GLU A 234 16.53 0.89 -5.21
CA GLU A 234 15.37 1.78 -5.37
C GLU A 234 14.75 2.05 -3.99
N GLY A 235 14.50 3.31 -3.67
CA GLY A 235 13.83 3.68 -2.43
C GLY A 235 14.70 3.51 -1.17
N THR A 236 14.04 3.47 -0.01
CA THR A 236 14.66 3.27 1.31
C THR A 236 14.11 2.01 1.96
N LEU A 237 14.99 1.13 2.44
CA LEU A 237 14.62 -0.03 3.24
C LEU A 237 14.66 0.31 4.73
N VAL A 238 13.54 0.09 5.43
CA VAL A 238 13.46 0.17 6.89
C VAL A 238 13.41 -1.25 7.43
N HIS A 239 14.31 -1.59 8.34
CA HIS A 239 14.45 -2.95 8.85
C HIS A 239 14.85 -2.98 10.34
N ALA A 240 14.89 -4.17 10.94
CA ALA A 240 15.35 -4.38 12.30
C ALA A 240 16.86 -4.16 12.45
#